data_39b6b1f692ec9370845bc923075228e9
#
_entry.id   39b6b1f692ec9370845bc923075228e9
#
_cell.length_a   1.000
_cell.length_b   1.000
_cell.length_c   1.000
_cell.angle_alpha   90.00
_cell.angle_beta   90.00
_cell.angle_gamma   90.00
#
_symmetry.space_group_name_H-M   'P 1'
#
loop_
_entity.id
_entity.type
_entity.pdbx_description
1 polymer ?
#
loop_
_entity_poly.entity_id
_entity_poly.type
_entity_poly.pdbx_seq_one_letter_code
_entity_poly.pdbx_strand_id
1 'polypeptide(L)'
;MLKQQVKLTVVGDPVAYQKKDKDNTPLKTPDGQDVVGYRRQLVFESMDYKKDSIPITLFNDEAKGFGFSVGQVGELQFQIEIRESKKEDGESRFYPELRLINFIPS
;
A
#
# COMPACT_ATOMS: atom_id res chain seq x y z
N MET A 1 2.54 16.33 -2.00
CA MET A 1 1.73 15.56 -1.04
C MET A 1 0.29 16.01 -1.12
N LEU A 2 -0.61 15.07 -1.21
CA LEU A 2 -2.05 15.33 -1.24
C LEU A 2 -2.63 15.14 0.17
N LYS A 3 -3.69 15.88 0.46
CA LYS A 3 -4.40 15.80 1.75
C LYS A 3 -5.90 15.68 1.49
N GLN A 4 -6.56 14.81 2.25
CA GLN A 4 -7.99 14.58 2.11
C GLN A 4 -8.58 14.22 3.47
N GLN A 5 -9.73 14.77 3.80
CA GLN A 5 -10.54 14.30 4.94
C GLN A 5 -11.21 12.99 4.55
N VAL A 6 -10.99 11.95 5.34
CA VAL A 6 -11.41 10.60 5.02
C VAL A 6 -11.94 9.86 6.25
N LYS A 7 -12.63 8.77 5.98
CA LYS A 7 -13.01 7.76 6.96
C LYS A 7 -12.35 6.44 6.56
N LEU A 8 -11.71 5.78 7.50
CA LEU A 8 -11.12 4.47 7.27
C LEU A 8 -12.23 3.42 7.22
N THR A 9 -12.40 2.76 6.09
CA THR A 9 -13.51 1.83 5.86
C THR A 9 -13.10 0.36 5.84
N VAL A 10 -11.87 0.07 5.43
CA VAL A 10 -11.35 -1.30 5.40
C VAL A 10 -9.93 -1.32 5.94
N VAL A 11 -9.67 -2.23 6.86
CA VAL A 11 -8.32 -2.58 7.33
C VAL A 11 -8.18 -4.09 7.13
N GLY A 12 -7.45 -4.48 6.10
CA GLY A 12 -7.16 -5.90 5.85
C GLY A 12 -6.12 -6.44 6.82
N ASP A 13 -5.96 -7.75 6.86
CA ASP A 13 -4.90 -8.37 7.64
C ASP A 13 -3.56 -8.31 6.90
N PRO A 14 -2.42 -8.25 7.61
CA PRO A 14 -1.12 -8.37 6.96
C PRO A 14 -0.99 -9.73 6.27
N VAL A 15 -0.59 -9.72 5.00
CA VAL A 15 -0.39 -10.94 4.20
C VAL A 15 1.08 -11.07 3.86
N ALA A 16 1.66 -12.22 4.18
CA ALA A 16 3.04 -12.51 3.85
C ALA A 16 3.18 -12.82 2.35
N TYR A 17 4.27 -12.36 1.75
CA TYR A 17 4.62 -12.70 0.38
C TYR A 17 6.13 -12.94 0.29
N GLN A 18 6.53 -13.81 -0.65
CA GLN A 18 7.94 -14.05 -0.93
C GLN A 18 8.53 -12.92 -1.75
N LYS A 19 9.62 -12.32 -1.26
CA LYS A 19 10.33 -11.28 -2.01
C LYS A 19 11.11 -11.91 -3.17
N LYS A 20 11.13 -11.22 -4.30
CA LYS A 20 11.81 -11.64 -5.52
C LYS A 20 12.74 -10.54 -6.03
N ASP A 21 13.77 -10.94 -6.76
CA ASP A 21 14.67 -10.01 -7.43
C ASP A 21 14.10 -9.53 -8.78
N LYS A 22 14.91 -8.76 -9.52
CA LYS A 22 14.51 -8.20 -10.82
C LYS A 22 14.16 -9.26 -11.86
N ASP A 23 14.75 -10.44 -11.77
CA ASP A 23 14.53 -11.56 -12.68
C ASP A 23 13.39 -12.47 -12.22
N ASN A 24 12.60 -12.02 -11.24
CA ASN A 24 11.51 -12.79 -10.65
C ASN A 24 11.97 -14.05 -9.92
N THR A 25 13.24 -14.10 -9.50
CA THR A 25 13.81 -15.19 -8.73
C THR A 25 13.59 -14.94 -7.24
N PRO A 26 13.10 -15.93 -6.48
CA PRO A 26 12.90 -15.76 -5.04
C PRO A 26 14.19 -15.39 -4.32
N LEU A 27 14.15 -14.35 -3.49
CA LEU A 27 15.26 -13.95 -2.65
C LEU A 27 15.39 -14.93 -1.47
N LYS A 28 16.63 -15.30 -1.17
CA LYS A 28 16.93 -16.20 -0.06
C LYS A 28 18.00 -15.62 0.85
N THR A 29 17.90 -15.96 2.13
CA THR A 29 18.96 -15.63 3.12
C THR A 29 20.17 -16.51 2.87
N PRO A 30 21.37 -16.18 3.44
CA PRO A 30 22.55 -17.01 3.30
C PRO A 30 22.38 -18.46 3.76
N ASP A 31 21.46 -18.74 4.66
CA ASP A 31 21.13 -20.09 5.15
C ASP A 31 20.02 -20.79 4.35
N GLY A 32 19.62 -20.21 3.21
CA GLY A 32 18.67 -20.83 2.26
C GLY A 32 17.20 -20.61 2.56
N GLN A 33 16.86 -19.79 3.54
CA GLN A 33 15.47 -19.46 3.87
C GLN A 33 14.92 -18.37 2.95
N ASP A 34 13.60 -18.39 2.73
CA ASP A 34 12.93 -17.37 1.92
C ASP A 34 12.93 -16.01 2.64
N VAL A 35 13.20 -14.96 1.86
CA VAL A 35 13.03 -13.58 2.35
C VAL A 35 11.57 -13.21 2.18
N VAL A 36 10.90 -12.91 3.30
CA VAL A 36 9.46 -12.67 3.36
C VAL A 36 9.20 -11.19 3.59
N GLY A 37 8.30 -10.61 2.79
CA GLY A 37 7.72 -9.30 3.03
C GLY A 37 6.28 -9.42 3.48
N TYR A 38 5.68 -8.31 3.86
CA TYR A 38 4.28 -8.24 4.26
C TYR A 38 3.60 -7.10 3.50
N ARG A 39 2.32 -7.31 3.19
CA ARG A 39 1.47 -6.28 2.62
C ARG A 39 0.14 -6.26 3.35
N ARG A 40 -0.48 -5.09 3.40
CA ARG A 40 -1.78 -4.90 4.04
C ARG A 40 -2.59 -3.91 3.23
N GLN A 41 -3.82 -4.28 2.91
CA GLN A 41 -4.72 -3.42 2.14
C GLN A 41 -5.54 -2.54 3.08
N LEU A 42 -5.56 -1.24 2.79
CA LEU A 42 -6.43 -0.27 3.44
C LEU A 42 -7.36 0.34 2.40
N VAL A 43 -8.57 0.71 2.82
CA VAL A 43 -9.46 1.53 2.01
C VAL A 43 -9.97 2.68 2.87
N PHE A 44 -9.78 3.88 2.38
CA PHE A 44 -10.37 5.11 2.94
C PHE A 44 -11.50 5.56 2.04
N GLU A 45 -12.48 6.24 2.61
CA GLU A 45 -13.55 6.89 1.87
C GLU A 45 -13.44 8.41 2.07
N SER A 46 -13.46 9.16 0.98
CA SER A 46 -13.42 10.62 1.08
C SER A 46 -14.67 11.13 1.80
N MET A 47 -14.51 12.17 2.61
CA MET A 47 -15.61 12.76 3.38
C MET A 47 -16.35 13.85 2.61
N ASP A 48 -16.02 14.05 1.33
CA ASP A 48 -16.76 14.96 0.46
C ASP A 48 -18.03 14.29 -0.09
N TYR A 49 -18.79 15.03 -0.88
CA TYR A 49 -20.06 14.54 -1.42
C TYR A 49 -19.92 13.37 -2.39
N LYS A 50 -18.74 13.17 -2.97
CA LYS A 50 -18.48 12.08 -3.92
C LYS A 50 -18.26 10.74 -3.24
N LYS A 51 -17.74 10.76 -2.00
CA LYS A 51 -17.41 9.55 -1.25
C LYS A 51 -16.53 8.55 -2.02
N ASP A 52 -15.50 9.07 -2.67
CA ASP A 52 -14.57 8.25 -3.44
C ASP A 52 -13.80 7.29 -2.53
N SER A 53 -13.60 6.07 -3.02
CA SER A 53 -12.76 5.09 -2.34
C SER A 53 -11.30 5.33 -2.69
N ILE A 54 -10.45 5.34 -1.67
CA ILE A 54 -9.01 5.56 -1.80
C ILE A 54 -8.29 4.31 -1.28
N PRO A 55 -7.90 3.38 -2.16
CA PRO A 55 -7.19 2.17 -1.74
C PRO A 55 -5.70 2.48 -1.55
N ILE A 56 -5.15 2.00 -0.44
CA ILE A 56 -3.71 2.13 -0.15
C ILE A 56 -3.18 0.79 0.31
N THR A 57 -2.05 0.36 -0.23
CA THR A 57 -1.36 -0.83 0.23
C THR A 57 -0.15 -0.44 1.06
N LEU A 58 -0.06 -0.98 2.26
CA LEU A 58 1.11 -0.85 3.12
C LEU A 58 2.04 -2.04 2.93
N PHE A 59 3.34 -1.82 3.09
CA PHE A 59 4.36 -2.85 2.94
C PHE A 59 5.24 -2.94 4.17
N ASN A 60 5.67 -4.15 4.50
CA ASN A 60 6.67 -4.45 5.54
C ASN A 60 6.30 -3.88 6.91
N ASP A 61 7.15 -3.05 7.50
CA ASP A 61 6.95 -2.53 8.85
C ASP A 61 5.68 -1.68 8.96
N GLU A 62 5.34 -0.92 7.93
CA GLU A 62 4.09 -0.15 7.89
C GLU A 62 2.86 -1.07 7.91
N ALA A 63 2.93 -2.20 7.20
CA ALA A 63 1.85 -3.18 7.18
C ALA A 63 1.65 -3.84 8.55
N LYS A 64 2.72 -4.12 9.27
CA LYS A 64 2.68 -4.72 10.61
C LYS A 64 2.28 -3.73 11.68
N GLY A 65 2.75 -2.48 11.57
CA GLY A 65 2.62 -1.46 12.60
C GLY A 65 1.38 -0.58 12.52
N PHE A 66 0.48 -0.82 11.56
CA PHE A 66 -0.70 0.02 11.40
C PHE A 66 -1.70 -0.21 12.55
N GLY A 67 -1.93 0.84 13.35
CA GLY A 67 -2.72 0.74 14.59
C GLY A 67 -4.09 1.45 14.55
N PHE A 68 -4.55 1.89 13.39
CA PHE A 68 -5.84 2.57 13.29
C PHE A 68 -6.97 1.58 12.99
N SER A 69 -8.19 1.93 13.41
CA SER A 69 -9.36 1.05 13.33
C SER A 69 -10.38 1.55 12.33
N VAL A 70 -11.13 0.62 11.75
CA VAL A 70 -12.28 0.93 10.88
C VAL A 70 -13.22 1.90 11.59
N GLY A 71 -13.68 2.90 10.87
CA GLY A 71 -14.57 3.93 11.38
C GLY A 71 -13.88 5.22 11.83
N GLN A 72 -12.55 5.21 12.00
CA GLN A 72 -11.84 6.44 12.34
C GLN A 72 -11.87 7.44 11.20
N VAL A 73 -12.09 8.69 11.56
CA VAL A 73 -12.12 9.86 10.64
C VAL A 73 -10.88 10.67 10.89
N GLY A 74 -10.29 11.22 9.85
CA GLY A 74 -9.14 12.09 9.99
C GLY A 74 -8.63 12.59 8.66
N GLU A 75 -7.44 13.22 8.70
CA GLU A 75 -6.75 13.69 7.51
C GLU A 75 -5.80 12.60 7.00
N LEU A 76 -6.03 12.17 5.76
CA LEU A 76 -5.12 11.30 5.04
C LEU A 76 -4.13 12.17 4.25
N GLN A 77 -2.85 11.93 4.48
CA GLN A 77 -1.76 12.53 3.70
C GLN A 77 -1.14 11.44 2.86
N PHE A 78 -1.13 11.62 1.56
CA PHE A 78 -0.67 10.61 0.61
C PHE A 78 -0.05 11.26 -0.62
N GLN A 79 0.64 10.46 -1.40
CA GLN A 79 1.17 10.89 -2.70
C GLN A 79 0.91 9.82 -3.74
N ILE A 80 0.88 10.25 -5.00
CA ILE A 80 0.74 9.36 -6.14
C ILE A 80 2.13 9.07 -6.68
N GLU A 81 2.48 7.78 -6.76
CA GLU A 81 3.71 7.31 -7.39
C GLU A 81 3.36 6.59 -8.68
N ILE A 82 4.15 6.78 -9.71
CA ILE A 82 3.98 6.07 -10.97
C ILE A 82 4.96 4.91 -11.02
N ARG A 83 4.43 3.69 -11.07
CA ARG A 83 5.23 2.49 -11.27
C ARG A 83 5.28 2.09 -12.72
N GLU A 84 6.47 1.68 -13.17
CA GLU A 84 6.68 1.09 -14.48
C GLU A 84 6.80 -0.42 -14.36
N SER A 85 6.03 -1.15 -15.18
CA SER A 85 6.15 -2.59 -15.33
C SER A 85 6.53 -2.89 -16.77
N LYS A 86 7.68 -3.53 -16.97
CA LYS A 86 8.13 -3.97 -18.29
C LYS A 86 7.62 -5.36 -18.59
N LYS A 87 7.04 -5.51 -19.77
CA LYS A 87 6.66 -6.82 -20.31
C LYS A 87 7.82 -7.47 -21.05
N GLU A 88 7.74 -8.79 -21.28
CA GLU A 88 8.73 -9.55 -22.01
C GLU A 88 8.96 -9.06 -23.44
N ASP A 89 7.94 -8.44 -24.07
CA ASP A 89 8.02 -7.87 -25.41
C ASP A 89 8.68 -6.49 -25.48
N GLY A 90 9.16 -5.97 -24.34
CA GLY A 90 9.80 -4.66 -24.25
C GLY A 90 8.82 -3.50 -24.05
N GLU A 91 7.52 -3.74 -24.04
CA GLU A 91 6.54 -2.71 -23.73
C GLU A 91 6.53 -2.38 -22.23
N SER A 92 6.41 -1.09 -21.93
CA SER A 92 6.27 -0.62 -20.57
C SER A 92 4.82 -0.22 -20.29
N ARG A 93 4.32 -0.59 -19.12
CA ARG A 93 3.05 -0.09 -18.60
C ARG A 93 3.32 0.74 -17.35
N PHE A 94 2.57 1.82 -17.23
CA PHE A 94 2.65 2.71 -16.09
C PHE A 94 1.38 2.62 -15.26
N TYR A 95 1.56 2.47 -13.94
CA TYR A 95 0.43 2.37 -13.00
C TYR A 95 0.58 3.44 -11.94
N PRO A 96 -0.47 4.22 -11.66
CA PRO A 96 -0.49 5.05 -10.49
C PRO A 96 -0.68 4.20 -9.24
N GLU A 97 0.11 4.47 -8.21
CA GLU A 97 -0.05 3.89 -6.87
C GLU A 97 -0.18 5.00 -5.85
N LEU A 98 -1.05 4.81 -4.87
CA LEU A 98 -1.20 5.73 -3.76
C LEU A 98 -0.35 5.24 -2.59
N ARG A 99 0.54 6.10 -2.12
CA ARG A 99 1.40 5.83 -0.99
C ARG A 99 0.97 6.65 0.21
N LEU A 100 0.78 5.96 1.34
CA LEU A 100 0.48 6.60 2.61
C LEU A 100 1.71 7.38 3.09
N ILE A 101 1.51 8.66 3.40
CA ILE A 101 2.49 9.47 4.11
C ILE A 101 2.14 9.48 5.60
N ASN A 102 0.89 9.81 5.92
CA ASN A 102 0.41 9.82 7.29
C ASN A 102 -1.11 9.76 7.33
N PHE A 103 -1.67 9.31 8.44
CA PHE A 103 -3.09 9.44 8.75
C PHE A 103 -3.20 10.09 10.13
N ILE A 104 -3.82 11.25 10.18
CA ILE A 104 -3.96 12.04 11.40
C ILE A 104 -5.42 11.97 11.84
N PRO A 105 -5.77 11.17 12.87
CA PRO A 105 -7.14 11.06 13.36
C PRO A 105 -7.64 12.41 13.90
N SER A 106 -8.91 12.66 13.67
CA SER A 106 -9.59 13.83 14.22
C SER A 106 -9.98 13.62 15.67
#